data_de16e3516d2048858cef609f2f7ce1d3
#
_entry.id   de16e3516d2048858cef609f2f7ce1d3
#
_cell.length_a   1.000
_cell.length_b   1.000
_cell.length_c   1.000
_cell.angle_alpha   90.00
_cell.angle_beta   90.00
_cell.angle_gamma   90.00
#
_symmetry.space_group_name_H-M   'P 1'
#
loop_
_entity.id
_entity.type
_entity.pdbx_description
1 polymer ?
#
loop_
_entity_poly.entity_id
_entity_poly.type
_entity_poly.pdbx_seq_one_letter_code
_entity_poly.pdbx_strand_id
1 'polypeptide(L)'
;MRLSKNDKTFIELVKNGCKKHKISCKLKDVNYLKPIPSIRCTGYFDDDSRTLQVAMKQKDSFEILVHEYSHLTQWIDKIPVYVKANKYLLLVDAWITGTDLPSHIIESAIQGVVELELDNEKRSAKLIEKYDLSIDKEKYIKKANAYLYFHHWMRKTRRWSSSDNPPYRNKNIIAAMPSNFRGKYDKLPKRFEKLFEQENI
;
A
#
# COMPACT_ATOMS: atom_id res chain seq x y z
N MET A 1 -18.94 -2.69 8.08
CA MET A 1 -19.31 -2.48 6.64
C MET A 1 -20.20 -3.63 6.18
N ARG A 2 -21.30 -3.37 5.46
CA ARG A 2 -22.11 -4.45 4.88
C ARG A 2 -21.54 -4.79 3.50
N LEU A 3 -20.95 -5.98 3.37
CA LEU A 3 -20.37 -6.45 2.11
C LEU A 3 -21.45 -6.80 1.09
N SER A 4 -21.30 -6.36 -0.15
CA SER A 4 -22.15 -6.73 -1.29
C SER A 4 -21.97 -8.21 -1.66
N LYS A 5 -22.77 -8.70 -2.60
CA LYS A 5 -22.58 -10.04 -3.18
C LYS A 5 -21.24 -10.15 -3.90
N ASN A 6 -20.87 -9.11 -4.66
CA ASN A 6 -19.60 -9.05 -5.40
C ASN A 6 -18.40 -9.06 -4.47
N ASP A 7 -18.46 -8.30 -3.35
CA ASP A 7 -17.39 -8.29 -2.35
C ASP A 7 -17.15 -9.66 -1.73
N LYS A 8 -18.24 -10.38 -1.40
CA LYS A 8 -18.14 -11.76 -0.86
C LYS A 8 -17.55 -12.71 -1.90
N THR A 9 -17.98 -12.60 -3.15
CA THR A 9 -17.41 -13.40 -4.25
C THR A 9 -15.93 -13.10 -4.44
N PHE A 10 -15.52 -11.83 -4.33
CA PHE A 10 -14.11 -11.44 -4.41
C PHE A 10 -13.29 -11.99 -3.24
N ILE A 11 -13.82 -11.98 -2.01
CA ILE A 11 -13.15 -12.61 -0.85
C ILE A 11 -12.89 -14.09 -1.10
N GLU A 12 -13.86 -14.82 -1.66
CA GLU A 12 -13.67 -16.24 -1.99
C GLU A 12 -12.65 -16.42 -3.14
N LEU A 13 -12.61 -15.51 -4.11
CA LEU A 13 -11.58 -15.48 -5.15
C LEU A 13 -10.19 -15.31 -4.54
N VAL A 14 -10.02 -14.37 -3.60
CA VAL A 14 -8.75 -14.15 -2.87
C VAL A 14 -8.32 -15.42 -2.14
N LYS A 15 -9.22 -16.05 -1.36
CA LYS A 15 -8.93 -17.29 -0.64
C LYS A 15 -8.51 -18.44 -1.59
N ASN A 16 -9.23 -18.58 -2.70
CA ASN A 16 -8.92 -19.61 -3.70
C ASN A 16 -7.59 -19.32 -4.40
N GLY A 17 -7.30 -18.06 -4.73
CA GLY A 17 -6.01 -17.62 -5.26
C GLY A 17 -4.87 -17.95 -4.30
N CYS A 18 -5.02 -17.58 -3.03
CA CYS A 18 -4.05 -17.94 -1.99
C CYS A 18 -3.83 -19.45 -1.88
N LYS A 19 -4.92 -20.24 -1.81
CA LYS A 19 -4.84 -21.71 -1.74
C LYS A 19 -4.11 -22.31 -2.93
N LYS A 20 -4.41 -21.84 -4.15
CA LYS A 20 -3.75 -22.30 -5.38
C LYS A 20 -2.23 -22.13 -5.32
N HIS A 21 -1.76 -21.05 -4.72
CA HIS A 21 -0.34 -20.71 -4.62
C HIS A 21 0.29 -21.07 -3.27
N LYS A 22 -0.40 -21.87 -2.44
CA LYS A 22 0.05 -22.31 -1.11
C LYS A 22 0.35 -21.12 -0.17
N ILE A 23 -0.46 -20.07 -0.24
CA ILE A 23 -0.41 -18.88 0.62
C ILE A 23 -1.45 -19.03 1.74
N SER A 24 -1.04 -18.79 2.98
CA SER A 24 -1.93 -18.75 4.14
C SER A 24 -2.72 -17.44 4.14
N CYS A 25 -4.03 -17.48 3.86
CA CYS A 25 -4.90 -16.31 3.88
C CYS A 25 -5.59 -16.19 5.23
N LYS A 26 -5.35 -15.09 5.96
CA LYS A 26 -5.89 -14.86 7.32
C LYS A 26 -6.60 -13.51 7.40
N LEU A 27 -7.94 -13.54 7.37
CA LEU A 27 -8.79 -12.37 7.61
C LEU A 27 -9.14 -12.33 9.10
N LYS A 28 -8.47 -11.48 9.88
CA LYS A 28 -8.56 -11.46 11.33
C LYS A 28 -9.53 -10.40 11.84
N ASP A 29 -10.39 -10.76 12.77
CA ASP A 29 -11.33 -9.83 13.43
C ASP A 29 -10.59 -9.00 14.51
N VAL A 30 -9.63 -8.16 14.08
CA VAL A 30 -8.82 -7.27 14.92
C VAL A 30 -8.68 -5.90 14.25
N ASN A 31 -8.27 -4.88 15.02
CA ASN A 31 -7.99 -3.55 14.46
C ASN A 31 -6.63 -3.45 13.78
N TYR A 32 -5.63 -4.17 14.29
CA TYR A 32 -4.25 -4.14 13.79
C TYR A 32 -3.64 -5.53 13.86
N LEU A 33 -2.71 -5.77 12.95
CA LEU A 33 -1.81 -6.91 12.93
C LEU A 33 -0.48 -6.50 13.57
N LYS A 34 0.25 -7.48 14.08
CA LYS A 34 1.62 -7.31 14.58
C LYS A 34 2.49 -8.39 13.94
N PRO A 35 2.98 -8.17 12.70
CA PRO A 35 3.87 -9.14 12.05
C PRO A 35 5.14 -9.37 12.86
N ILE A 36 5.66 -8.31 13.48
CA ILE A 36 6.69 -8.36 14.53
C ILE A 36 6.26 -7.44 15.69
N PRO A 37 6.81 -7.62 16.91
CA PRO A 37 6.36 -6.90 18.10
C PRO A 37 6.34 -5.36 17.99
N SER A 38 7.28 -4.78 17.24
CA SER A 38 7.47 -3.34 17.05
C SER A 38 6.61 -2.73 15.94
N ILE A 39 6.05 -3.55 15.03
CA ILE A 39 5.32 -3.05 13.85
C ILE A 39 3.82 -3.34 13.97
N ARG A 40 3.02 -2.29 13.81
CA ARG A 40 1.57 -2.38 13.64
C ARG A 40 1.20 -2.05 12.19
N CYS A 41 0.44 -2.92 11.55
CA CYS A 41 -0.11 -2.69 10.23
C CYS A 41 -1.57 -3.16 10.14
N THR A 42 -2.25 -2.85 9.05
CA THR A 42 -3.64 -3.24 8.83
C THR A 42 -3.78 -4.37 7.83
N GLY A 43 -2.77 -4.61 7.02
CA GLY A 43 -2.64 -5.73 6.10
C GLY A 43 -1.19 -5.91 5.71
N TYR A 44 -0.87 -7.10 5.19
CA TYR A 44 0.39 -7.38 4.51
C TYR A 44 0.30 -8.66 3.69
N PHE A 45 1.03 -8.70 2.60
CA PHE A 45 1.42 -9.90 1.89
C PHE A 45 2.93 -10.09 2.04
N ASP A 46 3.31 -11.28 2.47
CA ASP A 46 4.71 -11.69 2.68
C ASP A 46 4.95 -13.00 1.93
N ASP A 47 5.79 -12.96 0.92
CA ASP A 47 6.10 -14.10 0.06
C ASP A 47 7.10 -15.07 0.71
N ASP A 48 7.93 -14.62 1.65
CA ASP A 48 8.86 -15.48 2.39
C ASP A 48 8.08 -16.40 3.35
N SER A 49 7.21 -15.83 4.19
CA SER A 49 6.34 -16.61 5.09
C SER A 49 5.12 -17.20 4.41
N ARG A 50 4.92 -16.95 3.12
CA ARG A 50 3.75 -17.40 2.34
C ARG A 50 2.43 -17.02 3.01
N THR A 51 2.29 -15.73 3.37
CA THR A 51 1.16 -15.29 4.16
C THR A 51 0.56 -14.00 3.61
N LEU A 52 -0.78 -13.96 3.49
CA LEU A 52 -1.57 -12.76 3.29
C LEU A 52 -2.47 -12.57 4.51
N GLN A 53 -2.35 -11.44 5.21
CA GLN A 53 -3.19 -11.16 6.37
C GLN A 53 -3.82 -9.77 6.27
N VAL A 54 -5.07 -9.66 6.75
CA VAL A 54 -5.79 -8.37 6.85
C VAL A 54 -6.54 -8.28 8.17
N ALA A 55 -6.47 -7.11 8.81
CA ALA A 55 -7.22 -6.73 10.00
C ALA A 55 -8.61 -6.22 9.59
N MET A 56 -9.66 -7.01 9.83
CA MET A 56 -10.99 -6.79 9.26
C MET A 56 -11.87 -5.79 10.04
N LYS A 57 -11.46 -5.31 11.21
CA LYS A 57 -12.22 -4.29 11.98
C LYS A 57 -12.02 -2.85 11.49
N GLN A 58 -11.05 -2.60 10.63
CA GLN A 58 -10.85 -1.26 10.06
C GLN A 58 -11.94 -0.95 9.02
N LYS A 59 -12.32 0.33 8.92
CA LYS A 59 -13.35 0.78 7.95
C LYS A 59 -12.93 0.55 6.49
N ASP A 60 -11.62 0.60 6.23
CA ASP A 60 -10.99 0.41 4.92
C ASP A 60 -10.41 -1.00 4.72
N SER A 61 -10.76 -1.96 5.60
CA SER A 61 -10.22 -3.32 5.56
C SER A 61 -10.42 -4.03 4.22
N PHE A 62 -11.51 -3.75 3.53
CA PHE A 62 -11.78 -4.35 2.23
C PHE A 62 -10.91 -3.73 1.12
N GLU A 63 -10.65 -2.42 1.17
CA GLU A 63 -9.67 -1.77 0.29
C GLU A 63 -8.26 -2.35 0.51
N ILE A 64 -7.89 -2.57 1.79
CA ILE A 64 -6.62 -3.19 2.16
C ILE A 64 -6.53 -4.64 1.63
N LEU A 65 -7.61 -5.42 1.71
CA LEU A 65 -7.62 -6.77 1.16
C LEU A 65 -7.36 -6.76 -0.35
N VAL A 66 -7.95 -5.82 -1.09
CA VAL A 66 -7.71 -5.67 -2.53
C VAL A 66 -6.24 -5.31 -2.80
N HIS A 67 -5.68 -4.39 -2.01
CA HIS A 67 -4.28 -3.97 -2.07
C HIS A 67 -3.31 -5.14 -1.82
N GLU A 68 -3.48 -5.89 -0.74
CA GLU A 68 -2.61 -7.01 -0.40
C GLU A 68 -2.73 -8.18 -1.42
N TYR A 69 -3.94 -8.41 -1.93
CA TYR A 69 -4.13 -9.37 -3.01
C TYR A 69 -3.46 -8.93 -4.32
N SER A 70 -3.39 -7.64 -4.58
CA SER A 70 -2.65 -7.11 -5.74
C SER A 70 -1.15 -7.37 -5.62
N HIS A 71 -0.55 -7.24 -4.41
CA HIS A 71 0.84 -7.67 -4.17
C HIS A 71 1.04 -9.16 -4.41
N LEU A 72 0.10 -10.01 -3.99
CA LEU A 72 0.14 -11.44 -4.33
C LEU A 72 0.12 -11.65 -5.86
N THR A 73 -0.67 -10.88 -6.62
CA THR A 73 -0.68 -11.01 -8.10
C THR A 73 0.63 -10.54 -8.73
N GLN A 74 1.27 -9.49 -8.20
CA GLN A 74 2.61 -9.05 -8.63
C GLN A 74 3.64 -10.16 -8.44
N TRP A 75 3.61 -10.83 -7.29
CA TRP A 75 4.47 -11.96 -6.98
C TRP A 75 4.24 -13.14 -7.92
N ILE A 76 2.96 -13.50 -8.18
CA ILE A 76 2.60 -14.59 -9.12
C ILE A 76 3.11 -14.29 -10.52
N ASP A 77 2.91 -13.05 -11.00
CA ASP A 77 3.31 -12.60 -12.33
C ASP A 77 4.83 -12.37 -12.46
N LYS A 78 5.56 -12.41 -11.34
CA LYS A 78 7.02 -12.18 -11.27
C LYS A 78 7.44 -10.89 -11.98
N ILE A 79 6.67 -9.82 -11.77
CA ILE A 79 7.00 -8.55 -12.43
C ILE A 79 8.38 -8.03 -11.99
N PRO A 80 9.17 -7.42 -12.88
CA PRO A 80 10.55 -7.03 -12.58
C PRO A 80 10.71 -6.14 -11.35
N VAL A 81 9.78 -5.20 -11.14
CA VAL A 81 9.82 -4.31 -9.98
C VAL A 81 9.58 -5.08 -8.67
N TYR A 82 8.68 -6.09 -8.66
CA TYR A 82 8.45 -6.93 -7.49
C TYR A 82 9.68 -7.78 -7.14
N VAL A 83 10.31 -8.39 -8.15
CA VAL A 83 11.52 -9.20 -7.94
C VAL A 83 12.66 -8.40 -7.29
N LYS A 84 12.70 -7.07 -7.53
CA LYS A 84 13.68 -6.16 -6.92
C LYS A 84 13.20 -5.54 -5.60
N ALA A 85 11.92 -5.71 -5.25
CA ALA A 85 11.28 -5.00 -4.15
C ALA A 85 11.94 -5.25 -2.79
N ASN A 86 12.27 -6.49 -2.46
CA ASN A 86 12.89 -6.84 -1.17
C ASN A 86 14.17 -6.04 -0.93
N LYS A 87 15.01 -5.86 -1.96
CA LYS A 87 16.23 -5.04 -1.84
C LYS A 87 15.90 -3.58 -1.52
N TYR A 88 14.91 -2.99 -2.19
CA TYR A 88 14.52 -1.60 -1.98
C TYR A 88 13.88 -1.40 -0.60
N LEU A 89 12.99 -2.30 -0.18
CA LEU A 89 12.33 -2.25 1.12
C LEU A 89 13.36 -2.37 2.26
N LEU A 90 14.31 -3.30 2.18
CA LEU A 90 15.39 -3.44 3.15
C LEU A 90 16.26 -2.19 3.26
N LEU A 91 16.60 -1.55 2.13
CA LEU A 91 17.37 -0.29 2.14
C LEU A 91 16.59 0.86 2.77
N VAL A 92 15.29 0.99 2.46
CA VAL A 92 14.43 2.03 3.04
C VAL A 92 14.25 1.80 4.54
N ASP A 93 14.02 0.56 4.97
CA ASP A 93 13.85 0.20 6.38
C ASP A 93 15.13 0.47 7.18
N ALA A 94 16.28 0.00 6.71
CA ALA A 94 17.57 0.29 7.32
C ALA A 94 17.84 1.79 7.44
N TRP A 95 17.49 2.56 6.40
CA TRP A 95 17.70 4.01 6.41
C TRP A 95 16.75 4.72 7.40
N ILE A 96 15.49 4.36 7.47
CA ILE A 96 14.52 4.93 8.44
C ILE A 96 14.94 4.61 9.87
N THR A 97 15.46 3.40 10.11
CA THR A 97 15.90 2.94 11.44
C THR A 97 17.27 3.47 11.86
N GLY A 98 17.90 4.32 11.06
CA GLY A 98 19.09 5.08 11.46
C GLY A 98 20.36 4.76 10.69
N THR A 99 20.38 3.76 9.79
CA THR A 99 21.55 3.49 8.95
C THR A 99 21.78 4.63 7.97
N ASP A 100 22.98 5.16 7.91
CA ASP A 100 23.34 6.17 6.92
C ASP A 100 23.67 5.52 5.58
N LEU A 101 22.91 5.92 4.57
CA LEU A 101 23.08 5.47 3.20
C LEU A 101 23.38 6.67 2.27
N PRO A 102 24.20 6.48 1.23
CA PRO A 102 24.42 7.51 0.21
C PRO A 102 23.10 7.98 -0.42
N SER A 103 22.99 9.30 -0.68
CA SER A 103 21.74 9.91 -1.17
C SER A 103 21.19 9.22 -2.41
N HIS A 104 22.04 8.90 -3.38
CA HIS A 104 21.63 8.22 -4.62
C HIS A 104 21.12 6.80 -4.40
N ILE A 105 21.59 6.10 -3.36
CA ILE A 105 21.12 4.75 -3.01
C ILE A 105 19.70 4.83 -2.45
N ILE A 106 19.48 5.73 -1.47
CA ILE A 106 18.14 5.86 -0.88
C ILE A 106 17.13 6.45 -1.86
N GLU A 107 17.52 7.36 -2.73
CA GLU A 107 16.66 7.88 -3.80
C GLU A 107 16.23 6.77 -4.75
N SER A 108 17.16 5.93 -5.20
CA SER A 108 16.87 4.77 -6.04
C SER A 108 15.97 3.76 -5.32
N ALA A 109 16.19 3.53 -4.02
CA ALA A 109 15.39 2.60 -3.25
C ALA A 109 13.94 3.12 -3.09
N ILE A 110 13.76 4.39 -2.73
CA ILE A 110 12.44 5.01 -2.62
C ILE A 110 11.72 5.01 -3.97
N GLN A 111 12.40 5.35 -5.06
CA GLN A 111 11.82 5.30 -6.40
C GLN A 111 11.37 3.87 -6.75
N GLY A 112 12.17 2.86 -6.41
CA GLY A 112 11.81 1.46 -6.63
C GLY A 112 10.58 1.03 -5.82
N VAL A 113 10.45 1.49 -4.57
CA VAL A 113 9.23 1.27 -3.77
C VAL A 113 8.02 1.98 -4.38
N VAL A 114 8.18 3.23 -4.82
CA VAL A 114 7.09 3.98 -5.50
C VAL A 114 6.62 3.27 -6.78
N GLU A 115 7.53 2.70 -7.55
CA GLU A 115 7.19 1.94 -8.77
C GLU A 115 6.45 0.63 -8.45
N LEU A 116 6.87 -0.08 -7.41
CA LEU A 116 6.17 -1.27 -6.91
C LEU A 116 4.75 -0.93 -6.49
N GLU A 117 4.59 0.10 -5.65
CA GLU A 117 3.29 0.52 -5.15
C GLU A 117 2.40 1.07 -6.27
N LEU A 118 2.95 1.80 -7.24
CA LEU A 118 2.18 2.31 -8.38
C LEU A 118 1.59 1.17 -9.23
N ASP A 119 2.36 0.13 -9.51
CA ASP A 119 1.83 -1.05 -10.21
C ASP A 119 0.77 -1.76 -9.36
N ASN A 120 1.02 -1.91 -8.05
CA ASN A 120 0.07 -2.50 -7.11
C ASN A 120 -1.25 -1.75 -7.08
N GLU A 121 -1.22 -0.43 -6.94
CA GLU A 121 -2.41 0.42 -6.87
C GLU A 121 -3.19 0.44 -8.19
N LYS A 122 -2.51 0.40 -9.33
CA LYS A 122 -3.15 0.26 -10.64
C LYS A 122 -3.84 -1.10 -10.80
N ARG A 123 -3.23 -2.18 -10.29
CA ARG A 123 -3.86 -3.53 -10.24
C ARG A 123 -5.09 -3.51 -9.36
N SER A 124 -4.99 -2.93 -8.18
CA SER A 124 -6.09 -2.79 -7.24
C SER A 124 -7.28 -2.04 -7.85
N ALA A 125 -7.03 -0.90 -8.50
CA ALA A 125 -8.08 -0.14 -9.18
C ALA A 125 -8.75 -0.93 -10.33
N LYS A 126 -7.98 -1.75 -11.07
CA LYS A 126 -8.54 -2.66 -12.09
C LYS A 126 -9.38 -3.77 -11.47
N LEU A 127 -8.98 -4.32 -10.32
CA LEU A 127 -9.77 -5.34 -9.61
C LEU A 127 -11.09 -4.76 -9.09
N ILE A 128 -11.05 -3.54 -8.51
CA ILE A 128 -12.26 -2.82 -8.05
C ILE A 128 -13.26 -2.70 -9.20
N GLU A 129 -12.82 -2.26 -10.36
CA GLU A 129 -13.67 -2.10 -11.55
C GLU A 129 -14.13 -3.45 -12.13
N LYS A 130 -13.21 -4.39 -12.32
CA LYS A 130 -13.48 -5.70 -12.95
C LYS A 130 -14.53 -6.51 -12.18
N TYR A 131 -14.50 -6.43 -10.86
CA TYR A 131 -15.39 -7.21 -10.00
C TYR A 131 -16.55 -6.39 -9.44
N ASP A 132 -16.70 -5.13 -9.89
CA ASP A 132 -17.75 -4.22 -9.43
C ASP A 132 -17.86 -4.21 -7.90
N LEU A 133 -16.71 -3.95 -7.25
CA LEU A 133 -16.60 -3.97 -5.79
C LEU A 133 -17.24 -2.72 -5.18
N SER A 134 -17.77 -2.84 -3.98
CA SER A 134 -18.39 -1.72 -3.23
C SER A 134 -17.35 -0.73 -2.68
N ILE A 135 -16.34 -0.40 -3.50
CA ILE A 135 -15.28 0.57 -3.22
C ILE A 135 -15.42 1.73 -4.21
N ASP A 136 -15.50 2.95 -3.69
CA ASP A 136 -15.43 4.16 -4.52
C ASP A 136 -14.05 4.25 -5.16
N LYS A 137 -13.96 3.90 -6.45
CA LYS A 137 -12.71 3.84 -7.23
C LYS A 137 -12.01 5.19 -7.30
N GLU A 138 -12.75 6.30 -7.45
CA GLU A 138 -12.14 7.63 -7.48
C GLU A 138 -11.48 7.97 -6.16
N LYS A 139 -12.19 7.74 -5.06
CA LYS A 139 -11.66 7.94 -3.71
C LYS A 139 -10.48 7.02 -3.41
N TYR A 140 -10.55 5.76 -3.88
CA TYR A 140 -9.44 4.81 -3.76
C TYR A 140 -8.18 5.36 -4.45
N ILE A 141 -8.30 5.84 -5.71
CA ILE A 141 -7.17 6.41 -6.44
C ILE A 141 -6.59 7.65 -5.74
N LYS A 142 -7.43 8.51 -5.16
CA LYS A 142 -6.96 9.64 -4.34
C LYS A 142 -6.14 9.20 -3.13
N LYS A 143 -6.59 8.15 -2.42
CA LYS A 143 -5.84 7.56 -1.30
C LYS A 143 -4.49 6.97 -1.76
N ALA A 144 -4.51 6.23 -2.86
CA ALA A 144 -3.32 5.68 -3.48
C ALA A 144 -2.32 6.77 -3.90
N ASN A 145 -2.79 7.86 -4.49
CA ASN A 145 -1.95 9.02 -4.82
C ASN A 145 -1.33 9.67 -3.58
N ALA A 146 -2.07 9.78 -2.48
CA ALA A 146 -1.55 10.28 -1.21
C ALA A 146 -0.42 9.39 -0.68
N TYR A 147 -0.59 8.07 -0.77
CA TYR A 147 0.41 7.08 -0.36
C TYR A 147 1.66 7.11 -1.23
N LEU A 148 1.51 7.16 -2.56
CA LEU A 148 2.63 7.25 -3.49
C LEU A 148 3.49 8.51 -3.27
N TYR A 149 2.86 9.68 -3.08
CA TYR A 149 3.59 10.92 -2.77
C TYR A 149 4.21 10.92 -1.38
N PHE A 150 3.63 10.18 -0.44
CA PHE A 150 4.17 10.06 0.92
C PHE A 150 5.59 9.46 0.93
N HIS A 151 5.93 8.55 0.05
CA HIS A 151 7.29 7.99 -0.01
C HIS A 151 8.35 9.07 -0.27
N HIS A 152 8.04 10.08 -1.09
CA HIS A 152 8.96 11.21 -1.29
C HIS A 152 8.97 12.16 -0.08
N TRP A 153 7.86 12.33 0.63
CA TRP A 153 7.81 13.05 1.90
C TRP A 153 8.65 12.35 2.96
N MET A 154 8.51 11.04 3.06
CA MET A 154 9.34 10.19 3.92
C MET A 154 10.84 10.36 3.59
N ARG A 155 11.21 10.45 2.30
CA ARG A 155 12.60 10.74 1.89
C ARG A 155 13.10 12.06 2.48
N LYS A 156 12.26 13.08 2.53
CA LYS A 156 12.59 14.40 3.07
C LYS A 156 12.71 14.39 4.60
N THR A 157 11.81 13.69 5.28
CA THR A 157 11.66 13.74 6.74
C THR A 157 12.39 12.63 7.48
N ARG A 158 12.79 11.56 6.78
CA ARG A 158 13.34 10.31 7.33
C ARG A 158 12.42 9.71 8.41
N ARG A 159 11.11 9.81 8.22
CA ARG A 159 10.12 9.29 9.16
C ARG A 159 8.97 8.65 8.44
N TRP A 160 8.46 7.56 9.01
CA TRP A 160 7.17 7.02 8.62
C TRP A 160 6.05 7.89 9.20
N SER A 161 4.88 7.89 8.57
CA SER A 161 3.72 8.62 9.10
C SER A 161 3.22 8.02 10.41
N SER A 162 2.58 8.85 11.25
CA SER A 162 1.85 8.36 12.42
C SER A 162 0.75 7.39 12.01
N SER A 163 0.56 6.32 12.78
CA SER A 163 -0.56 5.39 12.61
C SER A 163 -1.93 6.05 12.75
N ASP A 164 -2.01 7.16 13.48
CA ASP A 164 -3.25 7.88 13.75
C ASP A 164 -3.58 8.90 12.64
N ASN A 165 -2.58 9.36 11.90
CA ASN A 165 -2.75 10.31 10.80
C ASN A 165 -1.94 9.91 9.55
N PRO A 166 -2.16 8.73 8.97
CA PRO A 166 -1.50 8.37 7.73
C PRO A 166 -2.09 9.17 6.55
N PRO A 167 -1.29 9.52 5.53
CA PRO A 167 -1.71 10.39 4.43
C PRO A 167 -2.94 9.87 3.68
N TYR A 168 -3.06 8.57 3.53
CA TYR A 168 -4.18 7.91 2.86
C TYR A 168 -5.48 7.82 3.70
N ARG A 169 -5.48 8.34 4.94
CA ARG A 169 -6.66 8.51 5.81
C ARG A 169 -6.95 9.98 6.13
N ASN A 170 -5.99 10.87 5.89
CA ASN A 170 -6.18 12.30 6.13
C ASN A 170 -7.12 12.90 5.07
N LYS A 171 -8.23 13.47 5.51
CA LYS A 171 -9.31 13.96 4.62
C LYS A 171 -8.85 15.11 3.73
N ASN A 172 -8.05 16.04 4.25
CA ASN A 172 -7.57 17.21 3.53
C ASN A 172 -6.59 16.79 2.44
N ILE A 173 -5.68 15.86 2.75
CA ILE A 173 -4.75 15.31 1.79
C ILE A 173 -5.50 14.56 0.68
N ILE A 174 -6.41 13.65 1.03
CA ILE A 174 -7.19 12.88 0.05
C ILE A 174 -7.99 13.81 -0.88
N ALA A 175 -8.62 14.86 -0.32
CA ALA A 175 -9.40 15.82 -1.10
C ALA A 175 -8.54 16.53 -2.16
N ALA A 176 -7.27 16.84 -1.85
CA ALA A 176 -6.34 17.54 -2.74
C ALA A 176 -5.70 16.61 -3.80
N MET A 177 -5.78 15.29 -3.64
CA MET A 177 -5.15 14.35 -4.55
C MET A 177 -5.90 14.21 -5.88
N PRO A 178 -5.16 13.93 -7.00
CA PRO A 178 -5.77 13.61 -8.27
C PRO A 178 -6.65 12.35 -8.18
N SER A 179 -7.72 12.30 -8.98
CA SER A 179 -8.59 11.13 -9.14
C SER A 179 -8.10 10.13 -10.19
N ASN A 180 -6.95 10.41 -10.82
CA ASN A 180 -6.32 9.54 -11.81
C ASN A 180 -4.86 9.31 -11.45
N PHE A 181 -4.32 8.14 -11.80
CA PHE A 181 -2.90 7.88 -11.71
C PHE A 181 -2.11 8.69 -12.72
N ARG A 182 -0.94 9.14 -12.32
CA ARG A 182 0.03 9.75 -13.26
C ARG A 182 0.88 8.67 -13.92
N GLY A 183 1.53 9.04 -15.01
CA GLY A 183 2.51 8.17 -15.67
C GLY A 183 3.75 7.92 -14.82
N LYS A 184 4.18 8.94 -14.05
CA LYS A 184 5.37 8.89 -13.18
C LYS A 184 5.13 9.61 -11.84
N TYR A 185 5.79 9.10 -10.80
CA TYR A 185 5.87 9.68 -9.46
C TYR A 185 7.35 9.74 -9.08
N ASP A 186 8.09 10.64 -9.72
CA ASP A 186 9.54 10.81 -9.55
C ASP A 186 9.90 11.90 -8.53
N LYS A 187 8.94 12.69 -8.10
CA LYS A 187 9.11 13.75 -7.09
C LYS A 187 7.81 14.16 -6.44
N LEU A 188 7.92 14.73 -5.25
CA LEU A 188 6.80 15.36 -4.54
C LEU A 188 6.57 16.78 -5.09
N PRO A 189 5.41 17.09 -5.68
CA PRO A 189 5.07 18.46 -6.08
C PRO A 189 5.05 19.41 -4.87
N LYS A 190 5.59 20.62 -5.02
CA LYS A 190 5.66 21.63 -3.94
C LYS A 190 4.31 21.88 -3.23
N ARG A 191 3.20 21.83 -3.98
CA ARG A 191 1.86 22.01 -3.39
C ARG A 191 1.48 20.91 -2.41
N PHE A 192 1.87 19.64 -2.69
CA PHE A 192 1.62 18.51 -1.79
C PHE A 192 2.62 18.45 -0.65
N GLU A 193 3.86 18.90 -0.88
CA GLU A 193 4.85 19.08 0.17
C GLU A 193 4.35 20.02 1.25
N LYS A 194 3.87 21.22 0.88
CA LYS A 194 3.26 22.19 1.81
C LYS A 194 2.04 21.62 2.53
N LEU A 195 1.20 20.86 1.83
CA LEU A 195 0.03 20.23 2.41
C LEU A 195 0.41 19.17 3.45
N PHE A 196 1.40 18.32 3.15
CA PHE A 196 1.87 17.31 4.10
C PHE A 196 2.47 17.93 5.35
N GLU A 197 3.19 19.06 5.20
CA GLU A 197 3.72 19.83 6.31
C GLU A 197 2.60 20.44 7.17
N GLN A 198 1.59 21.05 6.55
CA GLN A 198 0.42 21.63 7.24
C GLN A 198 -0.41 20.60 8.00
N GLU A 199 -0.54 19.40 7.45
CA GLU A 199 -1.31 18.29 8.03
C GLU A 199 -0.48 17.45 9.01
N ASN A 200 0.77 17.80 9.30
CA ASN A 200 1.68 17.10 10.20
C ASN A 200 1.85 15.59 9.87
N ILE A 201 2.06 15.28 8.60
CA ILE A 201 2.32 13.92 8.15
C ILE A 201 3.76 13.50 8.47
#